data_86401d23ec1e88ab5d5c63b1af46acde
#
_entry.id   86401d23ec1e88ab5d5c63b1af46acde
#
_cell.length_a   1.000
_cell.length_b   1.000
_cell.length_c   1.000
_cell.angle_alpha   90.00
_cell.angle_beta   90.00
_cell.angle_gamma   90.00
#
_symmetry.space_group_name_H-M   'P 1'
#
loop_
_entity.id
_entity.type
_entity.pdbx_description
1 polymer ?
#
loop_
_entity_poly.entity_id
_entity_poly.type
_entity_poly.pdbx_seq_one_letter_code
_entity_poly.pdbx_strand_id
1 'polypeptide(L)'
;MKRIAAALFGLVLTAGCATVAPPAHAPAQMWLTTADQSQKLAPQPVVASAGLATGDETVAVDLARRFQRMQGFGAAMTDASAELFSRLPDDKRRAIMAELFGRANDGLGLSFTRLTVGASDFSRTHYSYDDTPGNAPDPELRYFSIEPARHYVLPRVREALAINPELRVMISPWSAPAWMKTTHSLIQGQLLPQYYPAFANYLARTVEGFEREGVPVAMLTIQNEPDFEPDSYPGMRVNSPDRAKIIGGFVGPTFRARGLKTQILDYDHNWDNPEMPWTVLSDPIARRYVAGVAWHCYEGDVPAQSQVHDAFPDKDTWFTECSGGEWQPKFDETLGWMTDKLIIGGANNWSRGVLLWNLALDPAHGPHKGGCADCRGVVTIDPATGAITRNVEYYVLGHASRFVLPGAYRIATAKHDSGIEAAAFVNRDGSRVAILHRNSGEGPVTVAIDGSRYVVPLAVGSVATLRWGDKGGR
;
A
#
# COMPACT_ATOMS: atom_id res chain seq x y z
N MET A 1 -49.56 -1.50 87.77
CA MET A 1 -48.34 -2.07 87.20
C MET A 1 -48.67 -2.67 85.83
N LYS A 2 -48.40 -2.00 84.74
CA LYS A 2 -48.70 -2.44 83.36
C LYS A 2 -47.39 -2.78 82.70
N ARG A 3 -47.23 -4.04 82.26
CA ARG A 3 -46.10 -4.51 81.51
C ARG A 3 -46.33 -4.17 80.02
N ILE A 4 -45.38 -3.47 79.36
CA ILE A 4 -45.37 -3.24 77.93
C ILE A 4 -44.47 -4.29 77.28
N ALA A 5 -45.03 -5.10 76.37
CA ALA A 5 -44.28 -6.03 75.52
C ALA A 5 -43.78 -5.30 74.25
N ALA A 6 -42.51 -5.32 74.04
CA ALA A 6 -41.91 -4.85 72.78
C ALA A 6 -41.80 -5.97 71.77
N ALA A 7 -42.41 -5.81 70.61
CA ALA A 7 -42.30 -6.74 69.49
C ALA A 7 -41.11 -6.24 68.58
N LEU A 8 -40.08 -7.10 68.41
CA LEU A 8 -39.04 -6.92 67.43
C LEU A 8 -39.52 -7.41 66.05
N PHE A 9 -39.61 -6.50 65.09
CA PHE A 9 -39.78 -6.84 63.67
C PHE A 9 -38.39 -7.02 63.05
N GLY A 10 -38.05 -8.26 62.68
CA GLY A 10 -36.85 -8.58 61.94
C GLY A 10 -37.06 -8.25 60.45
N LEU A 11 -36.29 -7.29 59.92
CA LEU A 11 -36.24 -6.98 58.48
C LEU A 11 -35.29 -7.97 57.78
N VAL A 12 -35.84 -8.88 56.98
CA VAL A 12 -35.06 -9.79 56.11
C VAL A 12 -34.72 -9.00 54.83
N LEU A 13 -33.48 -8.54 54.71
CA LEU A 13 -32.93 -8.01 53.48
C LEU A 13 -32.61 -9.19 52.53
N THR A 14 -33.44 -9.40 51.51
CA THR A 14 -33.11 -10.25 50.36
C THR A 14 -32.15 -9.48 49.45
N ALA A 15 -30.86 -9.83 49.49
CA ALA A 15 -29.89 -9.39 48.49
C ALA A 15 -30.23 -10.02 47.13
N GLY A 16 -30.90 -9.27 46.28
CA GLY A 16 -31.08 -9.64 44.87
C GLY A 16 -29.73 -9.58 44.17
N CYS A 17 -29.19 -10.76 43.78
CA CYS A 17 -28.10 -10.82 42.80
C CYS A 17 -28.61 -10.22 41.50
N ALA A 18 -28.25 -8.98 41.22
CA ALA A 18 -28.38 -8.40 39.86
C ALA A 18 -27.44 -9.18 38.94
N THR A 19 -28.00 -10.07 38.12
CA THR A 19 -27.29 -10.66 37.00
C THR A 19 -26.93 -9.51 36.05
N VAL A 20 -25.64 -9.12 36.05
CA VAL A 20 -25.09 -8.22 35.04
C VAL A 20 -25.28 -8.91 33.70
N ALA A 21 -26.15 -8.36 32.87
CA ALA A 21 -26.31 -8.87 31.50
C ALA A 21 -24.93 -8.80 30.81
N PRO A 22 -24.50 -9.85 30.09
CA PRO A 22 -23.23 -9.77 29.37
C PRO A 22 -23.28 -8.58 28.43
N PRO A 23 -22.14 -7.85 28.26
CA PRO A 23 -22.08 -6.68 27.41
C PRO A 23 -22.61 -7.05 26.03
N ALA A 24 -23.55 -6.25 25.52
CA ALA A 24 -24.09 -6.44 24.18
C ALA A 24 -22.92 -6.40 23.19
N HIS A 25 -22.78 -7.44 22.38
CA HIS A 25 -21.73 -7.52 21.37
C HIS A 25 -21.84 -6.31 20.41
N ALA A 26 -20.73 -5.61 20.18
CA ALA A 26 -20.71 -4.52 19.20
C ALA A 26 -21.13 -5.07 17.81
N PRO A 27 -22.03 -4.40 17.08
CA PRO A 27 -22.44 -4.87 15.76
C PRO A 27 -21.22 -4.94 14.85
N ALA A 28 -21.04 -6.06 14.15
CA ALA A 28 -20.02 -6.25 13.15
C ALA A 28 -20.64 -6.25 11.76
N GLN A 29 -19.87 -5.79 10.78
CA GLN A 29 -20.17 -5.88 9.36
C GLN A 29 -19.07 -6.69 8.69
N MET A 30 -19.42 -7.44 7.65
CA MET A 30 -18.48 -8.27 6.91
C MET A 30 -18.63 -8.04 5.41
N TRP A 31 -17.53 -8.10 4.70
CA TRP A 31 -17.46 -8.12 3.23
C TRP A 31 -16.66 -9.34 2.80
N LEU A 32 -17.12 -10.00 1.76
CA LEU A 32 -16.60 -11.28 1.29
C LEU A 32 -16.28 -11.23 -0.20
N THR A 33 -15.14 -11.81 -0.56
CA THR A 33 -14.82 -12.19 -1.94
C THR A 33 -14.55 -13.69 -1.96
N THR A 34 -15.26 -14.44 -2.82
CA THR A 34 -15.18 -15.89 -2.92
C THR A 34 -14.34 -16.34 -4.12
N ALA A 35 -13.73 -17.51 -4.02
CA ALA A 35 -12.94 -18.15 -5.06
C ALA A 35 -13.73 -18.30 -6.39
N ASP A 36 -15.01 -18.65 -6.31
CA ASP A 36 -15.92 -18.80 -7.45
C ASP A 36 -16.47 -17.47 -8.01
N GLN A 37 -16.06 -16.36 -7.44
CA GLN A 37 -16.47 -15.00 -7.81
C GLN A 37 -17.97 -14.70 -7.63
N SER A 38 -18.73 -15.55 -6.95
CA SER A 38 -20.15 -15.31 -6.64
C SER A 38 -20.34 -14.14 -5.68
N GLN A 39 -19.34 -13.85 -4.87
CA GLN A 39 -19.24 -12.66 -4.02
C GLN A 39 -17.95 -11.90 -4.37
N LYS A 40 -18.06 -10.58 -4.53
CA LYS A 40 -16.94 -9.69 -4.87
C LYS A 40 -17.01 -8.45 -4.00
N LEU A 41 -16.29 -8.47 -2.88
CA LEU A 41 -16.31 -7.43 -1.84
C LEU A 41 -17.77 -7.13 -1.41
N ALA A 42 -18.58 -8.18 -1.35
CA ALA A 42 -20.01 -8.07 -1.11
C ALA A 42 -20.33 -8.11 0.39
N PRO A 43 -21.25 -7.25 0.90
CA PRO A 43 -21.64 -7.26 2.29
C PRO A 43 -22.34 -8.58 2.65
N GLN A 44 -22.01 -9.13 3.80
CA GLN A 44 -22.56 -10.38 4.31
C GLN A 44 -23.02 -10.23 5.77
N PRO A 45 -24.04 -10.99 6.21
CA PRO A 45 -24.42 -11.02 7.60
C PRO A 45 -23.31 -11.64 8.46
N VAL A 46 -23.14 -11.12 9.67
CA VAL A 46 -22.21 -11.66 10.67
C VAL A 46 -23.00 -12.09 11.89
N VAL A 47 -22.77 -13.30 12.36
CA VAL A 47 -23.38 -13.82 13.59
C VAL A 47 -22.42 -13.59 14.75
N ALA A 48 -22.85 -12.75 15.71
CA ALA A 48 -22.18 -12.66 17.00
C ALA A 48 -22.54 -13.90 17.84
N SER A 49 -21.55 -14.56 18.42
CA SER A 49 -21.72 -15.75 19.24
C SER A 49 -21.34 -15.50 20.70
N ALA A 50 -22.16 -15.95 21.65
CA ALA A 50 -21.89 -15.83 23.08
C ALA A 50 -21.18 -17.05 23.70
N GLY A 51 -20.89 -18.11 22.92
CA GLY A 51 -20.36 -19.38 23.43
C GLY A 51 -19.04 -19.82 22.79
N LEU A 52 -18.37 -20.80 23.43
CA LEU A 52 -17.28 -21.54 22.76
C LEU A 52 -17.93 -22.42 21.68
N ALA A 53 -17.76 -22.09 20.42
CA ALA A 53 -18.00 -23.03 19.36
C ALA A 53 -16.88 -24.08 19.43
N THR A 54 -17.23 -25.30 19.81
CA THR A 54 -16.29 -26.43 19.85
C THR A 54 -16.06 -26.89 18.42
N GLY A 55 -14.80 -26.85 17.96
CA GLY A 55 -14.39 -27.29 16.62
C GLY A 55 -14.11 -26.16 15.62
N ASP A 56 -14.34 -24.91 15.99
CA ASP A 56 -14.09 -23.76 15.10
C ASP A 56 -12.64 -23.25 15.21
N GLU A 57 -12.05 -22.93 14.08
CA GLU A 57 -10.77 -22.23 14.03
C GLU A 57 -10.94 -20.81 14.58
N THR A 58 -10.12 -20.42 15.55
CA THR A 58 -10.25 -19.12 16.22
C THR A 58 -9.05 -18.22 15.91
N VAL A 59 -9.30 -17.05 15.34
CA VAL A 59 -8.35 -15.94 15.22
C VAL A 59 -8.54 -15.03 16.43
N ALA A 60 -7.61 -15.08 17.38
CA ALA A 60 -7.63 -14.19 18.54
C ALA A 60 -6.91 -12.87 18.21
N VAL A 61 -7.57 -11.74 18.52
CA VAL A 61 -7.05 -10.39 18.29
C VAL A 61 -6.77 -9.71 19.62
N ASP A 62 -5.53 -9.21 19.80
CA ASP A 62 -5.10 -8.51 21.00
C ASP A 62 -5.00 -6.99 20.75
N LEU A 63 -5.96 -6.25 21.32
CA LEU A 63 -6.03 -4.78 21.20
C LEU A 63 -4.91 -4.04 21.95
N ALA A 64 -4.31 -4.67 22.97
CA ALA A 64 -3.29 -4.04 23.78
C ALA A 64 -1.94 -3.99 23.07
N ARG A 65 -1.68 -4.93 22.16
CA ARG A 65 -0.41 -5.03 21.46
C ARG A 65 -0.48 -4.36 20.08
N ARG A 66 0.02 -3.13 20.03
CA ARG A 66 0.05 -2.31 18.81
C ARG A 66 1.42 -2.31 18.17
N PHE A 67 1.43 -2.19 16.83
CA PHE A 67 2.64 -2.14 15.99
C PHE A 67 2.65 -0.85 15.15
N GLN A 68 3.09 -0.94 13.90
CA GLN A 68 3.20 0.22 13.03
C GLN A 68 1.85 0.87 12.71
N ARG A 69 1.93 2.14 12.31
CA ARG A 69 0.80 2.87 11.75
C ARG A 69 0.71 2.66 10.26
N MET A 70 -0.42 2.19 9.78
CA MET A 70 -0.74 2.11 8.36
C MET A 70 -0.89 3.52 7.77
N GLN A 71 -0.38 3.70 6.56
CA GLN A 71 -0.42 4.99 5.87
C GLN A 71 -1.29 4.94 4.62
N GLY A 72 -1.48 3.77 4.03
CA GLY A 72 -2.38 3.62 2.90
C GLY A 72 -2.14 2.39 2.05
N PHE A 73 -3.08 2.17 1.15
CA PHE A 73 -3.07 1.12 0.14
C PHE A 73 -3.42 1.75 -1.20
N GLY A 74 -2.85 1.24 -2.29
CA GLY A 74 -3.16 1.77 -3.61
C GLY A 74 -2.35 1.15 -4.73
N ALA A 75 -2.17 1.91 -5.81
CA ALA A 75 -1.40 1.51 -6.98
C ALA A 75 -0.78 2.73 -7.66
N ALA A 76 0.20 2.47 -8.54
CA ALA A 76 0.90 3.53 -9.24
C ALA A 76 0.03 4.19 -10.32
N MET A 77 0.03 5.51 -10.33
CA MET A 77 -0.51 6.34 -11.42
C MET A 77 0.61 6.51 -12.46
N THR A 78 0.88 5.43 -13.23
CA THR A 78 1.84 5.45 -14.34
C THR A 78 1.37 6.34 -15.47
N ASP A 79 2.23 6.64 -16.44
CA ASP A 79 1.83 7.37 -17.66
C ASP A 79 0.67 6.66 -18.36
N ALA A 80 0.75 5.33 -18.48
CA ALA A 80 -0.31 4.49 -19.04
C ALA A 80 -1.64 4.67 -18.31
N SER A 81 -1.63 4.52 -16.99
CA SER A 81 -2.83 4.67 -16.17
C SER A 81 -3.44 6.07 -16.31
N ALA A 82 -2.61 7.11 -16.19
CA ALA A 82 -3.05 8.49 -16.26
C ALA A 82 -3.61 8.84 -17.66
N GLU A 83 -3.01 8.33 -18.72
CA GLU A 83 -3.48 8.49 -20.08
C GLU A 83 -4.85 7.83 -20.29
N LEU A 84 -5.02 6.57 -19.84
CA LEU A 84 -6.26 5.83 -19.98
C LEU A 84 -7.41 6.53 -19.25
N PHE A 85 -7.21 6.98 -18.01
CA PHE A 85 -8.20 7.79 -17.31
C PHE A 85 -8.53 9.09 -18.06
N SER A 86 -7.52 9.74 -18.65
CA SER A 86 -7.70 11.01 -19.37
C SER A 86 -8.46 10.86 -20.70
N ARG A 87 -8.46 9.66 -21.28
CA ARG A 87 -9.21 9.33 -22.51
C ARG A 87 -10.67 8.98 -22.26
N LEU A 88 -11.06 8.70 -21.02
CA LEU A 88 -12.46 8.42 -20.69
C LEU A 88 -13.32 9.68 -20.86
N PRO A 89 -14.60 9.52 -21.26
CA PRO A 89 -15.60 10.58 -21.11
C PRO A 89 -15.61 11.12 -19.67
N ASP A 90 -15.83 12.41 -19.51
CA ASP A 90 -15.68 13.10 -18.22
C ASP A 90 -16.55 12.53 -17.10
N ASP A 91 -17.76 12.09 -17.41
CA ASP A 91 -18.67 11.45 -16.46
C ASP A 91 -18.13 10.09 -15.99
N LYS A 92 -17.67 9.25 -16.92
CA LYS A 92 -17.06 7.94 -16.61
C LYS A 92 -15.76 8.10 -15.83
N ARG A 93 -14.91 9.06 -16.23
CA ARG A 93 -13.67 9.35 -15.50
C ARG A 93 -13.96 9.77 -14.07
N ARG A 94 -14.84 10.74 -13.85
CA ARG A 94 -15.20 11.18 -12.50
C ARG A 94 -15.80 10.05 -11.67
N ALA A 95 -16.62 9.19 -12.27
CA ALA A 95 -17.21 8.06 -11.56
C ALA A 95 -16.16 7.06 -11.08
N ILE A 96 -15.25 6.61 -11.96
CA ILE A 96 -14.21 5.66 -11.57
C ILE A 96 -13.17 6.28 -10.63
N MET A 97 -12.79 7.54 -10.80
CA MET A 97 -11.89 8.22 -9.88
C MET A 97 -12.51 8.36 -8.49
N ALA A 98 -13.81 8.69 -8.41
CA ALA A 98 -14.55 8.73 -7.15
C ALA A 98 -14.65 7.33 -6.50
N GLU A 99 -14.82 6.27 -7.28
CA GLU A 99 -14.85 4.89 -6.80
C GLU A 99 -13.50 4.43 -6.25
N LEU A 100 -12.40 4.76 -6.94
CA LEU A 100 -11.07 4.33 -6.53
C LEU A 100 -10.56 5.13 -5.31
N PHE A 101 -10.68 6.45 -5.33
CA PHE A 101 -10.08 7.32 -4.31
C PHE A 101 -11.07 7.79 -3.24
N GLY A 102 -12.37 7.83 -3.52
CA GLY A 102 -13.40 8.21 -2.56
C GLY A 102 -13.77 7.08 -1.60
N ARG A 103 -14.43 7.43 -0.49
CA ARG A 103 -14.96 6.47 0.50
C ARG A 103 -16.49 6.43 0.52
N ALA A 104 -17.15 7.36 -0.15
CA ALA A 104 -18.60 7.35 -0.32
C ALA A 104 -19.02 6.28 -1.34
N ASN A 105 -20.28 5.83 -1.24
CA ASN A 105 -20.87 4.87 -2.19
C ASN A 105 -20.01 3.62 -2.42
N ASP A 106 -19.50 3.07 -1.33
CA ASP A 106 -18.64 1.87 -1.36
C ASP A 106 -17.31 2.02 -2.11
N GLY A 107 -16.81 3.24 -2.25
CA GLY A 107 -15.50 3.51 -2.86
C GLY A 107 -14.34 2.89 -2.06
N LEU A 108 -13.23 2.60 -2.75
CA LEU A 108 -12.07 1.94 -2.16
C LEU A 108 -11.30 2.83 -1.19
N GLY A 109 -11.30 4.15 -1.40
CA GLY A 109 -10.55 5.09 -0.59
C GLY A 109 -9.04 4.87 -0.68
N LEU A 110 -8.51 4.59 -1.89
CA LEU A 110 -7.08 4.46 -2.11
C LEU A 110 -6.38 5.71 -1.58
N SER A 111 -5.36 5.50 -0.75
CA SER A 111 -4.69 6.56 -0.01
C SER A 111 -3.18 6.57 -0.17
N PHE A 112 -2.65 5.75 -1.07
CA PHE A 112 -1.25 5.72 -1.44
C PHE A 112 -1.11 5.54 -2.95
N THR A 113 -0.21 6.28 -3.59
CA THR A 113 0.09 6.15 -5.02
C THR A 113 1.56 6.43 -5.29
N ARG A 114 2.08 5.88 -6.39
CA ARG A 114 3.46 6.07 -6.84
C ARG A 114 3.48 6.63 -8.26
N LEU A 115 4.36 7.56 -8.52
CA LEU A 115 4.59 8.18 -9.82
C LEU A 115 6.02 7.93 -10.28
N THR A 116 6.22 7.87 -11.57
CA THR A 116 7.54 7.78 -12.17
C THR A 116 8.18 9.16 -12.29
N VAL A 117 9.48 9.23 -12.12
CA VAL A 117 10.29 10.41 -12.46
C VAL A 117 10.93 10.17 -13.83
N GLY A 118 10.37 10.75 -14.87
CA GLY A 118 10.61 10.36 -16.25
C GLY A 118 9.80 9.11 -16.62
N ALA A 119 10.17 8.49 -17.74
CA ALA A 119 9.47 7.32 -18.26
C ALA A 119 9.82 6.03 -17.49
N SER A 120 8.87 5.09 -17.48
CA SER A 120 9.06 3.67 -17.16
C SER A 120 8.77 2.81 -18.39
N ASP A 121 8.64 1.49 -18.19
CA ASP A 121 8.09 0.56 -19.17
C ASP A 121 6.64 0.91 -19.57
N PHE A 122 5.82 1.42 -18.63
CA PHE A 122 4.43 1.85 -18.88
C PHE A 122 4.34 3.33 -19.29
N SER A 123 5.21 3.72 -20.21
CA SER A 123 5.19 4.99 -20.94
C SER A 123 5.23 4.73 -22.45
N ARG A 124 4.58 5.56 -23.25
CA ARG A 124 4.59 5.39 -24.74
C ARG A 124 5.94 5.67 -25.36
N THR A 125 6.75 6.49 -24.72
CA THR A 125 8.08 6.88 -25.16
C THR A 125 9.02 6.92 -23.97
N HIS A 126 10.30 6.69 -24.22
CA HIS A 126 11.31 6.87 -23.17
C HIS A 126 11.74 8.33 -23.13
N TYR A 127 11.75 8.92 -21.94
CA TYR A 127 12.14 10.30 -21.69
C TYR A 127 12.64 10.45 -20.25
N SER A 128 13.44 11.47 -20.01
CA SER A 128 13.70 12.01 -18.67
C SER A 128 13.17 13.46 -18.59
N TYR A 129 13.27 14.07 -17.42
CA TYR A 129 12.93 15.49 -17.29
C TYR A 129 14.09 16.43 -17.65
N ASP A 130 15.20 15.90 -18.17
CA ASP A 130 16.36 16.67 -18.59
C ASP A 130 17.05 16.02 -19.80
N ASP A 131 16.29 15.83 -20.87
CA ASP A 131 16.81 15.31 -22.14
C ASP A 131 17.48 16.47 -22.92
N THR A 132 18.78 16.32 -23.19
CA THR A 132 19.58 17.34 -23.87
C THR A 132 19.86 16.96 -25.32
N PRO A 133 20.02 17.93 -26.22
CA PRO A 133 20.41 17.65 -27.60
C PRO A 133 21.72 16.85 -27.69
N GLY A 134 21.66 15.68 -28.33
CA GLY A 134 22.82 14.79 -28.49
C GLY A 134 23.40 14.26 -27.18
N ASN A 135 22.63 14.24 -26.11
CA ASN A 135 23.06 13.84 -24.75
C ASN A 135 24.23 14.71 -24.23
N ALA A 136 24.30 15.99 -24.61
CA ALA A 136 25.31 16.92 -24.10
C ALA A 136 25.14 17.08 -22.58
N PRO A 137 26.22 17.07 -21.78
CA PRO A 137 26.15 17.27 -20.35
C PRO A 137 25.48 18.60 -19.96
N ASP A 138 24.53 18.56 -19.03
CA ASP A 138 23.84 19.75 -18.48
C ASP A 138 23.84 19.76 -16.93
N PRO A 139 25.01 19.92 -16.29
CA PRO A 139 25.09 19.88 -14.83
C PRO A 139 24.27 20.97 -14.13
N GLU A 140 23.92 22.04 -14.83
CA GLU A 140 23.08 23.14 -14.36
C GLU A 140 21.57 22.86 -14.55
N LEU A 141 21.21 21.76 -15.23
CA LEU A 141 19.83 21.35 -15.54
C LEU A 141 19.04 22.46 -16.24
N ARG A 142 19.61 23.06 -17.28
CA ARG A 142 18.99 24.16 -18.07
C ARG A 142 17.84 23.66 -18.94
N TYR A 143 17.88 22.36 -19.32
CA TYR A 143 16.84 21.70 -20.10
C TYR A 143 15.79 21.03 -19.22
N PHE A 144 15.93 21.09 -17.89
CA PHE A 144 15.00 20.44 -16.97
C PHE A 144 13.57 20.96 -17.13
N SER A 145 12.64 20.03 -17.40
CA SER A 145 11.21 20.31 -17.53
C SER A 145 10.36 19.13 -17.10
N ILE A 146 9.38 19.36 -16.23
CA ILE A 146 8.35 18.37 -15.87
C ILE A 146 7.17 18.39 -16.84
N GLU A 147 7.30 19.05 -18.00
CA GLU A 147 6.21 19.17 -18.98
C GLU A 147 5.59 17.83 -19.37
N PRO A 148 6.36 16.72 -19.55
CA PRO A 148 5.75 15.42 -19.83
C PRO A 148 4.72 14.96 -18.78
N ALA A 149 4.99 15.18 -17.49
CA ALA A 149 4.05 14.82 -16.43
C ALA A 149 2.78 15.70 -16.41
N ARG A 150 2.83 16.91 -16.94
CA ARG A 150 1.68 17.83 -17.02
C ARG A 150 0.61 17.37 -17.99
N HIS A 151 0.92 16.52 -18.96
CA HIS A 151 -0.05 16.06 -19.95
C HIS A 151 -1.13 15.17 -19.32
N TYR A 152 -0.75 14.20 -18.52
CA TYR A 152 -1.69 13.22 -17.95
C TYR A 152 -1.52 13.03 -16.44
N VAL A 153 -0.30 12.76 -15.97
CA VAL A 153 -0.04 12.28 -14.61
C VAL A 153 -0.47 13.32 -13.57
N LEU A 154 0.07 14.54 -13.62
CA LEU A 154 -0.25 15.56 -12.61
C LEU A 154 -1.72 15.96 -12.57
N PRO A 155 -2.45 16.13 -13.72
CA PRO A 155 -3.88 16.37 -13.70
C PRO A 155 -4.69 15.24 -13.01
N ARG A 156 -4.34 13.98 -13.24
CA ARG A 156 -5.06 12.83 -12.63
C ARG A 156 -4.75 12.71 -11.15
N VAL A 157 -3.51 12.93 -10.75
CA VAL A 157 -3.15 12.92 -9.32
C VAL A 157 -3.80 14.07 -8.56
N ARG A 158 -3.90 15.27 -9.15
CA ARG A 158 -4.65 16.39 -8.54
C ARG A 158 -6.14 16.08 -8.39
N GLU A 159 -6.74 15.40 -9.38
CA GLU A 159 -8.14 14.94 -9.28
C GLU A 159 -8.28 13.91 -8.12
N ALA A 160 -7.36 12.96 -8.00
CA ALA A 160 -7.33 12.01 -6.89
C ALA A 160 -7.15 12.70 -5.52
N LEU A 161 -6.26 13.68 -5.42
CA LEU A 161 -6.04 14.48 -4.19
C LEU A 161 -7.27 15.33 -3.82
N ALA A 162 -8.01 15.84 -4.81
CA ALA A 162 -9.25 16.56 -4.56
C ALA A 162 -10.36 15.66 -4.01
N ILE A 163 -10.38 14.37 -4.42
CA ILE A 163 -11.31 13.37 -3.91
C ILE A 163 -10.86 12.85 -2.53
N ASN A 164 -9.56 12.56 -2.39
CA ASN A 164 -8.95 12.05 -1.15
C ASN A 164 -7.75 12.90 -0.72
N PRO A 165 -7.93 13.91 0.12
CA PRO A 165 -6.82 14.75 0.62
C PRO A 165 -5.80 14.00 1.49
N GLU A 166 -6.11 12.78 1.94
CA GLU A 166 -5.17 11.92 2.69
C GLU A 166 -4.27 11.08 1.76
N LEU A 167 -4.43 11.20 0.43
CA LEU A 167 -3.61 10.47 -0.54
C LEU A 167 -2.13 10.88 -0.39
N ARG A 168 -1.28 9.87 -0.15
CA ARG A 168 0.17 10.04 -0.13
C ARG A 168 0.75 9.74 -1.50
N VAL A 169 1.62 10.61 -1.95
CA VAL A 169 2.30 10.47 -3.25
C VAL A 169 3.76 10.12 -3.00
N MET A 170 4.20 9.02 -3.59
CA MET A 170 5.59 8.61 -3.71
C MET A 170 6.07 8.82 -5.13
N ILE A 171 7.34 9.15 -5.33
CA ILE A 171 7.96 9.21 -6.65
C ILE A 171 9.22 8.36 -6.72
N SER A 172 9.53 7.82 -7.91
CA SER A 172 10.72 7.00 -8.14
C SER A 172 11.22 7.14 -9.57
N PRO A 173 12.51 7.40 -9.82
CA PRO A 173 13.09 7.37 -11.16
C PRO A 173 13.41 5.93 -11.59
N TRP A 174 13.16 5.61 -12.85
CA TRP A 174 13.65 4.38 -13.51
C TRP A 174 15.08 4.58 -14.01
N SER A 175 15.43 5.80 -14.38
CA SER A 175 16.75 6.17 -14.85
C SER A 175 17.06 7.63 -14.55
N ALA A 176 18.33 7.95 -14.37
CA ALA A 176 18.83 9.31 -14.51
C ALA A 176 18.77 9.75 -15.99
N PRO A 177 18.81 11.06 -16.30
CA PRO A 177 19.02 11.54 -17.66
C PRO A 177 20.20 10.86 -18.37
N ALA A 178 20.05 10.58 -19.65
CA ALA A 178 21.01 9.78 -20.41
C ALA A 178 22.45 10.32 -20.35
N TRP A 179 22.62 11.63 -20.36
CA TRP A 179 23.94 12.27 -20.30
C TRP A 179 24.67 12.08 -18.95
N MET A 180 23.93 11.70 -17.87
CA MET A 180 24.53 11.41 -16.56
C MET A 180 25.07 9.98 -16.46
N LYS A 181 24.84 9.13 -17.46
CA LYS A 181 25.05 7.67 -17.37
C LYS A 181 26.22 7.18 -18.21
N THR A 182 26.77 6.04 -17.81
CA THR A 182 27.89 5.37 -18.50
C THR A 182 27.55 4.95 -19.93
N THR A 183 26.27 4.62 -20.21
CA THR A 183 25.78 4.20 -21.51
C THR A 183 25.34 5.36 -22.41
N HIS A 184 25.28 6.59 -21.90
CA HIS A 184 24.63 7.71 -22.58
C HIS A 184 23.22 7.38 -23.11
N SER A 185 22.50 6.53 -22.39
CA SER A 185 21.15 6.03 -22.70
C SER A 185 20.31 6.00 -21.43
N LEU A 186 18.98 6.13 -21.55
CA LEU A 186 18.07 5.87 -20.44
C LEU A 186 18.03 4.39 -20.05
N ILE A 187 18.39 3.50 -21.00
CA ILE A 187 18.40 2.04 -20.83
C ILE A 187 19.77 1.61 -20.30
N GLN A 188 19.76 0.72 -19.28
CA GLN A 188 20.96 0.14 -18.66
C GLN A 188 21.98 1.17 -18.15
N GLY A 189 23.17 0.70 -17.72
CA GLY A 189 24.28 1.51 -17.28
C GLY A 189 24.17 2.03 -15.85
N GLN A 190 25.15 2.84 -15.47
CA GLN A 190 25.30 3.35 -14.12
C GLN A 190 25.39 4.87 -14.12
N LEU A 191 24.97 5.50 -13.03
CA LEU A 191 25.15 6.93 -12.80
C LEU A 191 26.63 7.25 -12.62
N LEU A 192 27.17 8.17 -13.40
CA LEU A 192 28.56 8.61 -13.32
C LEU A 192 28.79 9.44 -12.03
N PRO A 193 29.83 9.14 -11.22
CA PRO A 193 30.04 9.81 -9.93
C PRO A 193 30.18 11.33 -9.99
N GLN A 194 30.73 11.87 -11.07
CA GLN A 194 30.82 13.33 -11.25
C GLN A 194 29.46 14.02 -11.35
N TYR A 195 28.39 13.28 -11.65
CA TYR A 195 27.03 13.81 -11.78
C TYR A 195 26.14 13.55 -10.56
N TYR A 196 26.65 12.98 -9.46
CA TYR A 196 25.87 12.83 -8.22
C TYR A 196 25.27 14.16 -7.71
N PRO A 197 26.00 15.30 -7.74
CA PRO A 197 25.41 16.60 -7.39
C PRO A 197 24.27 17.02 -8.33
N ALA A 198 24.45 16.82 -9.64
CA ALA A 198 23.43 17.16 -10.65
C ALA A 198 22.20 16.26 -10.49
N PHE A 199 22.37 14.97 -10.25
CA PHE A 199 21.29 14.04 -9.99
C PHE A 199 20.49 14.39 -8.72
N ALA A 200 21.17 14.77 -7.62
CA ALA A 200 20.51 15.25 -6.41
C ALA A 200 19.65 16.50 -6.68
N ASN A 201 20.17 17.44 -7.49
CA ASN A 201 19.43 18.62 -7.93
C ASN A 201 18.27 18.28 -8.87
N TYR A 202 18.42 17.29 -9.74
CA TYR A 202 17.37 16.78 -10.63
C TYR A 202 16.18 16.24 -9.81
N LEU A 203 16.44 15.41 -8.80
CA LEU A 203 15.40 14.90 -7.90
C LEU A 203 14.75 16.03 -7.10
N ALA A 204 15.54 16.95 -6.56
CA ALA A 204 14.99 18.08 -5.81
C ALA A 204 14.11 19.00 -6.68
N ARG A 205 14.54 19.31 -7.92
CA ARG A 205 13.70 20.09 -8.86
C ARG A 205 12.42 19.37 -9.27
N THR A 206 12.45 18.03 -9.34
CA THR A 206 11.25 17.22 -9.61
C THR A 206 10.25 17.36 -8.46
N VAL A 207 10.69 17.20 -7.22
CA VAL A 207 9.84 17.40 -6.03
C VAL A 207 9.24 18.80 -6.03
N GLU A 208 10.07 19.84 -6.14
CA GLU A 208 9.64 21.24 -6.17
C GLU A 208 8.67 21.52 -7.34
N GLY A 209 8.92 20.88 -8.48
CA GLY A 209 8.06 21.01 -9.67
C GLY A 209 6.68 20.43 -9.42
N PHE A 210 6.60 19.23 -8.86
CA PHE A 210 5.34 18.57 -8.54
C PHE A 210 4.56 19.31 -7.45
N GLU A 211 5.25 19.77 -6.40
CA GLU A 211 4.63 20.57 -5.33
C GLU A 211 4.04 21.89 -5.87
N ARG A 212 4.75 22.59 -6.79
CA ARG A 212 4.22 23.79 -7.47
C ARG A 212 2.97 23.50 -8.31
N GLU A 213 2.85 22.31 -8.84
CA GLU A 213 1.64 21.84 -9.55
C GLU A 213 0.52 21.35 -8.60
N GLY A 214 0.69 21.49 -7.29
CA GLY A 214 -0.30 21.07 -6.29
C GLY A 214 -0.29 19.57 -5.99
N VAL A 215 0.82 18.88 -6.28
CA VAL A 215 1.03 17.47 -5.96
C VAL A 215 2.13 17.36 -4.90
N PRO A 216 1.78 17.31 -3.61
CA PRO A 216 2.76 17.18 -2.53
C PRO A 216 3.42 15.79 -2.57
N VAL A 217 4.76 15.77 -2.59
CA VAL A 217 5.54 14.53 -2.64
C VAL A 217 5.93 14.10 -1.24
N ALA A 218 5.29 13.07 -0.72
CA ALA A 218 5.54 12.57 0.62
C ALA A 218 6.85 11.76 0.72
N MET A 219 7.17 10.97 -0.30
CA MET A 219 8.29 10.04 -0.31
C MET A 219 8.95 9.96 -1.69
N LEU A 220 10.23 9.60 -1.68
CA LEU A 220 11.01 9.37 -2.89
C LEU A 220 12.00 8.23 -2.65
N THR A 221 12.17 7.33 -3.63
CA THR A 221 13.37 6.49 -3.77
C THR A 221 14.30 7.07 -4.80
N ILE A 222 15.61 6.84 -4.68
CA ILE A 222 16.57 7.42 -5.63
C ILE A 222 16.67 6.62 -6.93
N GLN A 223 16.14 5.40 -6.95
CA GLN A 223 16.14 4.50 -8.11
C GLN A 223 15.11 3.40 -7.91
N ASN A 224 14.30 3.12 -8.93
CA ASN A 224 13.53 1.88 -9.05
C ASN A 224 14.46 0.72 -9.38
N GLU A 225 14.33 -0.39 -8.64
CA GLU A 225 15.05 -1.65 -8.88
C GLU A 225 16.56 -1.47 -9.16
N PRO A 226 17.33 -0.96 -8.17
CA PRO A 226 18.70 -0.51 -8.40
C PRO A 226 19.69 -1.63 -8.76
N ASP A 227 19.29 -2.90 -8.67
CA ASP A 227 20.11 -4.05 -9.04
C ASP A 227 19.73 -4.65 -10.40
N PHE A 228 18.69 -4.12 -11.04
CA PHE A 228 18.18 -4.59 -12.31
C PHE A 228 18.51 -3.61 -13.44
N GLU A 229 18.99 -4.14 -14.57
CA GLU A 229 19.33 -3.38 -15.79
C GLU A 229 18.50 -3.87 -16.95
N PRO A 230 17.26 -3.38 -17.14
CA PRO A 230 16.42 -3.77 -18.27
C PRO A 230 17.05 -3.37 -19.59
N ASP A 231 16.83 -4.17 -20.63
CA ASP A 231 17.35 -3.95 -21.98
C ASP A 231 16.39 -3.24 -22.94
N SER A 232 15.14 -3.07 -22.54
CA SER A 232 14.04 -2.60 -23.40
C SER A 232 13.32 -1.37 -22.88
N TYR A 233 13.61 -0.90 -21.66
CA TYR A 233 12.99 0.28 -21.05
C TYR A 233 13.98 1.00 -20.10
N PRO A 234 13.67 2.22 -19.63
CA PRO A 234 14.55 2.95 -18.74
C PRO A 234 14.92 2.17 -17.47
N GLY A 235 16.19 2.16 -17.15
CA GLY A 235 16.72 1.54 -15.94
C GLY A 235 18.19 1.88 -15.77
N MET A 236 18.69 1.78 -14.54
CA MET A 236 20.11 1.89 -14.25
C MET A 236 20.48 1.13 -12.98
N ARG A 237 21.68 0.59 -12.92
CA ARG A 237 22.22 -0.05 -11.73
C ARG A 237 22.80 1.01 -10.78
N VAL A 238 22.44 0.90 -9.49
CA VAL A 238 23.02 1.69 -8.41
C VAL A 238 23.27 0.77 -7.22
N ASN A 239 24.47 0.24 -7.09
CA ASN A 239 24.85 -0.66 -6.00
C ASN A 239 24.71 0.01 -4.61
N SER A 240 24.66 -0.78 -3.55
CA SER A 240 24.42 -0.27 -2.19
C SER A 240 25.46 0.75 -1.71
N PRO A 241 26.80 0.59 -1.94
CA PRO A 241 27.77 1.62 -1.58
C PRO A 241 27.53 2.95 -2.31
N ASP A 242 27.16 2.92 -3.60
CA ASP A 242 26.87 4.13 -4.35
C ASP A 242 25.55 4.76 -3.89
N ARG A 243 24.50 3.96 -3.58
CA ARG A 243 23.27 4.49 -2.98
C ARG A 243 23.56 5.20 -1.66
N ALA A 244 24.34 4.58 -0.76
CA ALA A 244 24.74 5.22 0.49
C ALA A 244 25.45 6.56 0.26
N LYS A 245 26.39 6.60 -0.69
CA LYS A 245 27.12 7.81 -1.05
C LYS A 245 26.19 8.88 -1.67
N ILE A 246 25.31 8.50 -2.57
CA ILE A 246 24.36 9.42 -3.23
C ILE A 246 23.39 10.00 -2.20
N ILE A 247 22.79 9.15 -1.36
CA ILE A 247 21.82 9.59 -0.32
C ILE A 247 22.54 10.45 0.72
N GLY A 248 23.62 9.94 1.31
CA GLY A 248 24.29 10.57 2.43
C GLY A 248 25.07 11.82 2.07
N GLY A 249 25.72 11.81 0.90
CA GLY A 249 26.61 12.91 0.45
C GLY A 249 25.92 13.97 -0.40
N PHE A 250 24.82 13.64 -1.07
CA PHE A 250 24.23 14.54 -2.07
C PHE A 250 22.73 14.74 -1.90
N VAL A 251 21.88 13.73 -2.03
CA VAL A 251 20.41 13.89 -2.03
C VAL A 251 19.93 14.40 -0.67
N GLY A 252 20.34 13.75 0.42
CA GLY A 252 19.94 14.15 1.76
C GLY A 252 20.35 15.58 2.12
N PRO A 253 21.63 15.98 1.94
CA PRO A 253 22.06 17.36 2.12
C PRO A 253 21.31 18.36 1.24
N THR A 254 21.09 18.03 -0.05
CA THR A 254 20.35 18.91 -0.98
C THR A 254 18.91 19.13 -0.53
N PHE A 255 18.20 18.07 -0.17
CA PHE A 255 16.81 18.16 0.32
C PHE A 255 16.73 19.01 1.60
N ARG A 256 17.65 18.76 2.53
CA ARG A 256 17.74 19.58 3.75
C ARG A 256 18.00 21.06 3.46
N ALA A 257 18.96 21.37 2.60
CA ALA A 257 19.32 22.74 2.25
C ALA A 257 18.17 23.49 1.57
N ARG A 258 17.34 22.78 0.79
CA ARG A 258 16.15 23.33 0.12
C ARG A 258 14.88 23.31 1.01
N GLY A 259 14.95 22.75 2.21
CA GLY A 259 13.80 22.65 3.14
C GLY A 259 12.72 21.69 2.70
N LEU A 260 13.02 20.75 1.78
CA LEU A 260 12.08 19.74 1.31
C LEU A 260 11.72 18.78 2.45
N LYS A 261 10.43 18.41 2.53
CA LYS A 261 9.90 17.50 3.57
C LYS A 261 9.74 16.06 3.09
N THR A 262 10.00 15.82 1.82
CA THR A 262 9.96 14.50 1.19
C THR A 262 10.89 13.53 1.88
N GLN A 263 10.37 12.40 2.33
CA GLN A 263 11.14 11.33 2.96
C GLN A 263 11.90 10.54 1.90
N ILE A 264 13.17 10.25 2.15
CA ILE A 264 13.98 9.41 1.27
C ILE A 264 13.86 7.97 1.76
N LEU A 265 13.41 7.08 0.88
CA LEU A 265 13.42 5.63 1.09
C LEU A 265 14.57 5.02 0.29
N ASP A 266 15.14 3.94 0.81
CA ASP A 266 16.18 3.17 0.10
C ASP A 266 15.58 1.91 -0.52
N TYR A 267 16.32 1.30 -1.43
CA TYR A 267 16.16 0.01 -2.08
C TYR A 267 15.11 0.02 -3.20
N ASP A 268 13.80 -0.07 -2.91
CA ASP A 268 12.75 -0.11 -3.93
C ASP A 268 12.90 -1.32 -4.88
N HIS A 269 13.11 -2.52 -4.30
CA HIS A 269 13.37 -3.77 -5.02
C HIS A 269 12.93 -5.01 -4.21
N ASN A 270 13.21 -6.20 -4.73
CA ASN A 270 12.70 -7.50 -4.31
C ASN A 270 13.10 -7.93 -2.89
N TRP A 271 12.33 -8.84 -2.32
CA TRP A 271 12.58 -9.41 -0.99
C TRP A 271 13.78 -10.36 -0.92
N ASP A 272 14.31 -10.82 -2.06
CA ASP A 272 15.39 -11.83 -2.13
C ASP A 272 16.73 -11.37 -1.55
N ASN A 273 16.97 -10.04 -1.49
CA ASN A 273 18.27 -9.50 -1.08
C ASN A 273 18.18 -8.42 0.01
N PRO A 274 17.83 -8.80 1.26
CA PRO A 274 17.75 -7.87 2.39
C PRO A 274 19.08 -7.26 2.79
N GLU A 275 20.21 -7.82 2.35
CA GLU A 275 21.57 -7.29 2.62
C GLU A 275 21.82 -5.95 1.91
N MET A 276 21.12 -5.70 0.81
CA MET A 276 21.29 -4.49 0.03
C MET A 276 20.86 -3.22 0.79
N PRO A 277 19.63 -3.10 1.33
CA PRO A 277 19.28 -1.98 2.18
C PRO A 277 20.01 -2.00 3.52
N TRP A 278 20.36 -3.18 4.06
CA TRP A 278 21.17 -3.28 5.26
C TRP A 278 22.51 -2.57 5.11
N THR A 279 23.20 -2.75 3.98
CA THR A 279 24.47 -2.07 3.67
C THR A 279 24.30 -0.54 3.72
N VAL A 280 23.25 0.01 3.12
CA VAL A 280 22.99 1.47 3.13
C VAL A 280 22.65 1.97 4.54
N LEU A 281 21.84 1.22 5.28
CA LEU A 281 21.47 1.58 6.66
C LEU A 281 22.61 1.43 7.66
N SER A 282 23.65 0.64 7.33
CA SER A 282 24.88 0.54 8.13
C SER A 282 25.84 1.71 7.94
N ASP A 283 25.68 2.49 6.84
CA ASP A 283 26.44 3.74 6.65
C ASP A 283 25.87 4.84 7.57
N PRO A 284 26.67 5.39 8.50
CA PRO A 284 26.17 6.33 9.50
C PRO A 284 25.77 7.69 8.92
N ILE A 285 26.22 8.02 7.70
CA ILE A 285 25.88 9.27 7.04
C ILE A 285 24.57 9.09 6.27
N ALA A 286 24.46 8.06 5.43
CA ALA A 286 23.24 7.76 4.68
C ALA A 286 22.04 7.50 5.59
N ARG A 287 22.22 6.70 6.65
CA ARG A 287 21.18 6.35 7.63
C ARG A 287 20.45 7.57 8.21
N ARG A 288 21.13 8.72 8.36
CA ARG A 288 20.50 9.97 8.87
C ARG A 288 19.43 10.53 7.95
N TYR A 289 19.52 10.21 6.67
CA TYR A 289 18.61 10.73 5.64
C TYR A 289 17.59 9.71 5.18
N VAL A 290 17.88 8.41 5.34
CA VAL A 290 16.96 7.33 4.98
C VAL A 290 15.86 7.24 6.05
N ALA A 291 14.61 7.43 5.63
CA ALA A 291 13.44 7.29 6.50
C ALA A 291 12.95 5.83 6.60
N GLY A 292 13.19 5.02 5.58
CA GLY A 292 12.76 3.63 5.54
C GLY A 292 13.23 2.89 4.29
N VAL A 293 12.76 1.65 4.16
CA VAL A 293 13.09 0.74 3.05
C VAL A 293 11.82 0.42 2.27
N ALA A 294 11.94 0.47 0.94
CA ALA A 294 10.89 0.15 -0.01
C ALA A 294 11.14 -1.22 -0.65
N TRP A 295 10.06 -2.01 -0.84
CA TRP A 295 10.14 -3.42 -1.23
C TRP A 295 9.22 -3.75 -2.39
N HIS A 296 9.66 -4.73 -3.24
CA HIS A 296 8.90 -5.35 -4.32
C HIS A 296 8.73 -6.85 -4.08
N CYS A 297 7.87 -7.52 -4.87
CA CYS A 297 7.43 -8.89 -4.64
C CYS A 297 7.96 -9.93 -5.62
N TYR A 298 8.74 -9.54 -6.62
CA TYR A 298 9.00 -10.42 -7.76
C TYR A 298 9.97 -11.56 -7.46
N GLU A 299 10.79 -11.41 -6.41
CA GLU A 299 11.68 -12.46 -5.91
C GLU A 299 11.77 -12.41 -4.38
N GLY A 300 12.09 -13.56 -3.75
CA GLY A 300 12.21 -13.67 -2.30
C GLY A 300 10.86 -13.87 -1.59
N ASP A 301 10.79 -13.48 -0.31
CA ASP A 301 9.57 -13.58 0.48
C ASP A 301 9.48 -12.48 1.53
N VAL A 302 8.24 -12.13 1.90
CA VAL A 302 7.88 -11.00 2.75
C VAL A 302 8.59 -10.90 4.12
N PRO A 303 9.02 -12.00 4.80
CA PRO A 303 9.79 -11.90 6.05
C PRO A 303 11.10 -11.13 5.95
N ALA A 304 11.65 -10.93 4.74
CA ALA A 304 12.82 -10.06 4.52
C ALA A 304 12.62 -8.65 5.08
N GLN A 305 11.39 -8.14 5.05
CA GLN A 305 11.03 -6.85 5.63
C GLN A 305 11.28 -6.81 7.14
N SER A 306 10.87 -7.86 7.87
CA SER A 306 11.11 -7.98 9.31
C SER A 306 12.60 -8.12 9.63
N GLN A 307 13.37 -8.83 8.81
CA GLN A 307 14.82 -8.99 9.03
C GLN A 307 15.52 -7.62 9.06
N VAL A 308 15.20 -6.75 8.12
CA VAL A 308 15.80 -5.41 8.07
C VAL A 308 15.21 -4.51 9.16
N HIS A 309 13.89 -4.53 9.39
CA HIS A 309 13.26 -3.74 10.43
C HIS A 309 13.78 -4.07 11.82
N ASP A 310 13.94 -5.34 12.15
CA ASP A 310 14.38 -5.76 13.49
C ASP A 310 15.84 -5.33 13.77
N ALA A 311 16.67 -5.20 12.72
CA ALA A 311 18.01 -4.65 12.83
C ALA A 311 18.04 -3.11 12.90
N PHE A 312 17.05 -2.45 12.27
CA PHE A 312 16.94 -1.00 12.19
C PHE A 312 15.52 -0.53 12.56
N PRO A 313 15.10 -0.70 13.83
CA PRO A 313 13.70 -0.50 14.24
C PRO A 313 13.24 0.97 14.20
N ASP A 314 14.17 1.91 13.99
CA ASP A 314 13.89 3.33 13.75
C ASP A 314 13.57 3.64 12.27
N LYS A 315 13.60 2.63 11.39
CA LYS A 315 13.34 2.77 9.96
C LYS A 315 11.99 2.19 9.59
N ASP A 316 11.25 2.94 8.78
CA ASP A 316 9.95 2.51 8.27
C ASP A 316 10.11 1.44 7.19
N THR A 317 9.11 0.58 7.05
CA THR A 317 9.02 -0.42 5.98
C THR A 317 7.85 -0.08 5.08
N TRP A 318 8.07 -0.13 3.76
CA TRP A 318 7.08 0.19 2.74
C TRP A 318 7.07 -0.89 1.67
N PHE A 319 5.91 -1.34 1.27
CA PHE A 319 5.76 -2.20 0.12
C PHE A 319 5.30 -1.35 -1.07
N THR A 320 6.13 -1.25 -2.12
CA THR A 320 6.01 -0.18 -3.11
C THR A 320 5.72 -0.65 -4.52
N GLU A 321 5.81 -1.96 -4.80
CA GLU A 321 5.40 -2.50 -6.09
C GLU A 321 5.15 -4.01 -6.07
N CYS A 322 4.09 -4.43 -6.74
CA CYS A 322 3.80 -5.78 -7.21
C CYS A 322 2.78 -5.71 -8.34
N SER A 323 2.92 -6.53 -9.37
CA SER A 323 1.96 -6.65 -10.45
C SER A 323 1.28 -8.01 -10.43
N GLY A 324 0.00 -8.06 -10.78
CA GLY A 324 -0.62 -9.26 -11.33
C GLY A 324 -0.47 -9.28 -12.84
N GLY A 325 -0.78 -10.41 -13.45
CA GLY A 325 -0.67 -10.57 -14.90
C GLY A 325 -1.25 -11.90 -15.40
N GLU A 326 -1.15 -12.13 -16.70
CA GLU A 326 -1.69 -13.33 -17.33
C GLU A 326 -0.86 -14.60 -17.06
N TRP A 327 0.32 -14.46 -16.44
CA TRP A 327 1.07 -15.61 -15.89
C TRP A 327 0.36 -16.29 -14.72
N GLN A 328 -0.59 -15.61 -14.07
CA GLN A 328 -1.47 -16.17 -13.05
C GLN A 328 -2.90 -15.69 -13.33
N PRO A 329 -3.60 -16.36 -14.30
CA PRO A 329 -4.93 -15.91 -14.73
C PRO A 329 -6.06 -16.32 -13.79
N LYS A 330 -5.81 -17.28 -12.88
CA LYS A 330 -6.85 -17.75 -11.96
C LYS A 330 -7.13 -16.74 -10.87
N PHE A 331 -8.39 -16.36 -10.76
CA PHE A 331 -8.87 -15.35 -9.84
C PHE A 331 -8.56 -15.68 -8.38
N ASP A 332 -8.89 -16.88 -7.95
CA ASP A 332 -8.74 -17.35 -6.57
C ASP A 332 -7.27 -17.46 -6.15
N GLU A 333 -6.40 -17.97 -7.02
CA GLU A 333 -4.97 -18.08 -6.76
C GLU A 333 -4.32 -16.69 -6.61
N THR A 334 -4.67 -15.75 -7.49
CA THR A 334 -4.18 -14.35 -7.38
C THR A 334 -4.76 -13.64 -6.16
N LEU A 335 -6.07 -13.79 -5.90
CA LEU A 335 -6.73 -13.22 -4.73
C LEU A 335 -6.05 -13.68 -3.43
N GLY A 336 -5.83 -14.99 -3.30
CA GLY A 336 -5.20 -15.59 -2.14
C GLY A 336 -3.76 -15.13 -1.97
N TRP A 337 -2.93 -15.30 -3.00
CA TRP A 337 -1.52 -14.96 -2.94
C TRP A 337 -1.28 -13.48 -2.61
N MET A 338 -1.96 -12.57 -3.31
CA MET A 338 -1.81 -11.13 -3.06
C MET A 338 -2.32 -10.74 -1.67
N THR A 339 -3.43 -11.33 -1.21
CA THR A 339 -3.94 -11.04 0.13
C THR A 339 -2.96 -11.53 1.20
N ASP A 340 -2.44 -12.75 1.08
CA ASP A 340 -1.53 -13.32 2.06
C ASP A 340 -0.16 -12.64 2.07
N LYS A 341 0.42 -12.40 0.91
CA LYS A 341 1.78 -11.86 0.82
C LYS A 341 1.81 -10.35 0.99
N LEU A 342 0.91 -9.62 0.31
CA LEU A 342 0.99 -8.16 0.23
C LEU A 342 0.20 -7.47 1.34
N ILE A 343 -1.03 -7.90 1.59
CA ILE A 343 -1.91 -7.25 2.55
C ILE A 343 -1.63 -7.76 3.97
N ILE A 344 -1.86 -9.04 4.22
CA ILE A 344 -1.72 -9.65 5.55
C ILE A 344 -0.24 -9.78 5.90
N GLY A 345 0.53 -10.40 5.01
CA GLY A 345 1.98 -10.61 5.17
C GLY A 345 2.74 -9.30 5.27
N GLY A 346 2.49 -8.36 4.34
CA GLY A 346 3.07 -7.02 4.38
C GLY A 346 2.81 -6.33 5.71
N ALA A 347 1.54 -6.29 6.16
CA ALA A 347 1.20 -5.70 7.45
C ALA A 347 1.87 -6.41 8.62
N ASN A 348 1.89 -7.75 8.64
CA ASN A 348 2.51 -8.54 9.70
C ASN A 348 4.05 -8.43 9.71
N ASN A 349 4.66 -8.00 8.60
CA ASN A 349 6.09 -7.74 8.44
C ASN A 349 6.40 -6.23 8.32
N TRP A 350 5.71 -5.39 9.09
CA TRP A 350 5.99 -3.99 9.33
C TRP A 350 5.67 -3.02 8.18
N SER A 351 5.16 -3.45 7.03
CA SER A 351 4.75 -2.50 5.99
C SER A 351 3.75 -1.48 6.51
N ARG A 352 4.02 -0.22 6.25
CA ARG A 352 3.12 0.91 6.56
C ARG A 352 2.19 1.26 5.41
N GLY A 353 2.50 0.79 4.22
CA GLY A 353 1.69 0.97 3.03
C GLY A 353 1.96 -0.13 2.02
N VAL A 354 0.99 -0.36 1.12
CA VAL A 354 1.07 -1.35 0.05
C VAL A 354 0.67 -0.70 -1.26
N LEU A 355 1.54 -0.80 -2.26
CA LEU A 355 1.28 -0.37 -3.63
C LEU A 355 1.35 -1.56 -4.59
N LEU A 356 0.34 -1.66 -5.43
CA LEU A 356 0.43 -2.43 -6.66
C LEU A 356 1.03 -1.56 -7.79
N TRP A 357 1.50 -2.22 -8.88
CA TRP A 357 2.01 -1.50 -10.03
C TRP A 357 0.87 -0.74 -10.71
N ASN A 358 0.54 -0.94 -11.94
CA ASN A 358 -0.39 -0.11 -12.68
C ASN A 358 -1.81 0.00 -12.08
N LEU A 359 -2.30 1.21 -11.85
CA LEU A 359 -3.68 1.45 -11.45
C LEU A 359 -4.68 1.10 -12.58
N ALA A 360 -4.31 1.38 -13.83
CA ALA A 360 -5.13 1.04 -14.99
C ALA A 360 -4.25 0.64 -16.17
N LEU A 361 -4.66 -0.41 -16.89
CA LEU A 361 -4.12 -0.80 -18.20
C LEU A 361 -5.27 -1.04 -19.17
N ASP A 362 -4.95 -1.06 -20.48
CA ASP A 362 -5.93 -1.39 -21.52
C ASP A 362 -6.05 -2.93 -21.72
N PRO A 363 -6.98 -3.41 -22.55
CA PRO A 363 -7.14 -4.84 -22.83
C PRO A 363 -5.94 -5.49 -23.54
N ALA A 364 -5.00 -4.71 -24.06
CA ALA A 364 -3.74 -5.17 -24.63
C ALA A 364 -2.56 -5.02 -23.62
N HIS A 365 -2.87 -4.89 -22.34
CA HIS A 365 -1.91 -4.72 -21.24
C HIS A 365 -1.03 -3.46 -21.34
N GLY A 366 -1.47 -2.46 -22.09
CA GLY A 366 -0.74 -1.21 -22.33
C GLY A 366 -1.46 0.05 -21.85
N PRO A 367 -0.99 1.19 -22.36
CA PRO A 367 0.15 1.40 -23.24
C PRO A 367 1.49 1.18 -22.53
N HIS A 368 2.44 0.53 -23.20
CA HIS A 368 3.79 0.30 -22.68
C HIS A 368 4.84 0.38 -23.82
N LYS A 369 6.11 0.51 -23.44
CA LYS A 369 7.25 0.43 -24.35
C LYS A 369 8.38 -0.35 -23.68
N GLY A 370 8.52 -1.62 -24.04
CA GLY A 370 9.36 -2.59 -23.35
C GLY A 370 8.68 -3.12 -22.08
N GLY A 371 9.41 -3.82 -21.25
CA GLY A 371 8.95 -4.33 -19.97
C GLY A 371 7.88 -5.41 -20.06
N CYS A 372 6.95 -5.38 -19.13
CA CYS A 372 5.92 -6.39 -18.95
C CYS A 372 4.83 -6.29 -20.03
N ALA A 373 4.71 -7.31 -20.87
CA ALA A 373 3.73 -7.35 -21.97
C ALA A 373 2.36 -7.94 -21.57
N ASP A 374 2.28 -8.57 -20.41
CA ASP A 374 1.10 -9.29 -19.91
C ASP A 374 0.73 -8.93 -18.47
N CYS A 375 1.26 -7.82 -17.95
CA CYS A 375 0.87 -7.23 -16.67
C CYS A 375 -0.59 -6.79 -16.68
N ARG A 376 -1.24 -6.86 -15.52
CA ARG A 376 -2.63 -6.46 -15.31
C ARG A 376 -2.71 -5.25 -14.39
N GLY A 377 -3.58 -4.29 -14.71
CA GLY A 377 -3.88 -3.16 -13.84
C GLY A 377 -4.89 -3.52 -12.76
N VAL A 378 -5.05 -2.64 -11.77
CA VAL A 378 -6.15 -2.75 -10.78
C VAL A 378 -7.51 -2.73 -11.51
N VAL A 379 -7.62 -1.89 -12.52
CA VAL A 379 -8.74 -1.90 -13.47
C VAL A 379 -8.23 -2.00 -14.90
N THR A 380 -9.05 -2.60 -15.77
CA THR A 380 -8.83 -2.56 -17.23
C THR A 380 -9.77 -1.55 -17.83
N ILE A 381 -9.25 -0.59 -18.60
CA ILE A 381 -10.00 0.45 -19.30
C ILE A 381 -9.86 0.22 -20.80
N ASP A 382 -10.96 -0.09 -21.48
CA ASP A 382 -10.99 -0.15 -22.94
C ASP A 382 -11.14 1.27 -23.52
N PRO A 383 -10.11 1.83 -24.17
CA PRO A 383 -10.16 3.19 -24.69
C PRO A 383 -11.09 3.35 -25.89
N ALA A 384 -11.49 2.26 -26.58
CA ALA A 384 -12.40 2.31 -27.71
C ALA A 384 -13.86 2.42 -27.28
N THR A 385 -14.25 1.73 -26.21
CA THR A 385 -15.63 1.66 -25.72
C THR A 385 -15.86 2.46 -24.44
N GLY A 386 -14.80 2.77 -23.72
CA GLY A 386 -14.86 3.33 -22.38
C GLY A 386 -15.43 2.34 -21.35
N ALA A 387 -15.36 1.02 -21.64
CA ALA A 387 -15.70 -0.01 -20.67
C ALA A 387 -14.61 -0.14 -19.59
N ILE A 388 -15.04 -0.41 -18.36
CA ILE A 388 -14.13 -0.53 -17.20
C ILE A 388 -14.41 -1.86 -16.52
N THR A 389 -13.37 -2.71 -16.45
CA THR A 389 -13.39 -3.98 -15.74
C THR A 389 -12.58 -3.86 -14.47
N ARG A 390 -13.11 -4.34 -13.34
CA ARG A 390 -12.43 -4.44 -12.07
C ARG A 390 -11.75 -5.80 -12.00
N ASN A 391 -10.42 -5.79 -11.95
CA ASN A 391 -9.61 -7.02 -11.89
C ASN A 391 -9.51 -7.53 -10.45
N VAL A 392 -8.89 -8.69 -10.25
CA VAL A 392 -8.72 -9.28 -8.90
C VAL A 392 -8.00 -8.34 -7.95
N GLU A 393 -7.05 -7.57 -8.46
CA GLU A 393 -6.27 -6.54 -7.74
C GLU A 393 -7.17 -5.47 -7.10
N TYR A 394 -8.28 -5.13 -7.74
CA TYR A 394 -9.28 -4.21 -7.20
C TYR A 394 -9.89 -4.74 -5.91
N TYR A 395 -10.22 -6.03 -5.88
CA TYR A 395 -10.83 -6.67 -4.71
C TYR A 395 -9.81 -6.88 -3.59
N VAL A 396 -8.57 -7.26 -3.92
CA VAL A 396 -7.44 -7.33 -2.97
C VAL A 396 -7.25 -6.01 -2.24
N LEU A 397 -7.09 -4.91 -2.98
CA LEU A 397 -6.96 -3.57 -2.40
C LEU A 397 -8.22 -3.16 -1.64
N GLY A 398 -9.40 -3.53 -2.14
CA GLY A 398 -10.69 -3.19 -1.55
C GLY A 398 -10.88 -3.78 -0.16
N HIS A 399 -10.43 -5.02 0.09
CA HIS A 399 -10.46 -5.64 1.41
C HIS A 399 -9.62 -4.91 2.46
N ALA A 400 -8.61 -4.15 2.03
CA ALA A 400 -7.77 -3.36 2.91
C ALA A 400 -8.15 -1.87 2.91
N SER A 401 -8.05 -1.20 1.77
CA SER A 401 -8.09 0.26 1.66
C SER A 401 -9.43 0.87 2.08
N ARG A 402 -10.55 0.17 1.79
CA ARG A 402 -11.90 0.63 2.17
C ARG A 402 -12.06 0.73 3.69
N PHE A 403 -11.43 -0.14 4.45
CA PHE A 403 -11.69 -0.37 5.86
C PHE A 403 -10.56 0.07 6.78
N VAL A 404 -9.31 -0.09 6.38
CA VAL A 404 -8.13 0.31 7.14
C VAL A 404 -7.77 1.75 6.77
N LEU A 405 -8.08 2.68 7.67
CA LEU A 405 -7.89 4.11 7.43
C LEU A 405 -6.41 4.52 7.61
N PRO A 406 -5.93 5.55 6.89
CA PRO A 406 -4.62 6.13 7.17
C PRO A 406 -4.48 6.50 8.64
N GLY A 407 -3.38 6.07 9.26
CA GLY A 407 -3.12 6.23 10.69
C GLY A 407 -3.67 5.13 11.58
N ALA A 408 -4.34 4.09 11.04
CA ALA A 408 -4.71 2.89 11.80
C ALA A 408 -3.47 2.19 12.35
N TYR A 409 -3.54 1.65 13.56
CA TYR A 409 -2.49 0.78 14.09
C TYR A 409 -2.76 -0.67 13.71
N ARG A 410 -1.75 -1.39 13.20
CA ARG A 410 -1.80 -2.85 13.22
C ARG A 410 -1.77 -3.33 14.67
N ILE A 411 -2.58 -4.34 14.98
CA ILE A 411 -2.66 -4.99 16.29
C ILE A 411 -2.35 -6.47 16.16
N ALA A 412 -1.99 -7.13 17.27
CA ALA A 412 -1.60 -8.53 17.23
C ALA A 412 -2.78 -9.44 16.90
N THR A 413 -2.50 -10.40 16.04
CA THR A 413 -3.33 -11.61 15.83
C THR A 413 -2.52 -12.82 16.26
N ALA A 414 -3.18 -13.80 16.92
CA ALA A 414 -2.54 -15.08 17.15
C ALA A 414 -2.36 -15.80 15.81
N LYS A 415 -1.16 -16.37 15.57
CA LYS A 415 -0.96 -17.29 14.45
C LYS A 415 -1.69 -18.60 14.77
N HIS A 416 -2.45 -19.09 13.82
CA HIS A 416 -3.03 -20.42 13.84
C HIS A 416 -2.41 -21.24 12.71
N ASP A 417 -2.03 -22.49 12.99
CA ASP A 417 -1.58 -23.46 11.96
C ASP A 417 -2.77 -24.02 11.17
N SER A 418 -3.86 -23.29 11.15
CA SER A 418 -5.18 -23.73 10.70
C SER A 418 -5.47 -23.45 9.22
N GLY A 419 -4.49 -23.00 8.44
CA GLY A 419 -4.72 -22.55 7.05
C GLY A 419 -5.49 -21.24 6.94
N ILE A 420 -5.52 -20.44 8.02
CA ILE A 420 -6.07 -19.09 8.05
C ILE A 420 -4.93 -18.08 8.21
N GLU A 421 -4.84 -17.15 7.27
CA GLU A 421 -4.02 -15.96 7.41
C GLU A 421 -4.86 -14.78 7.88
N ALA A 422 -4.31 -13.95 8.78
CA ALA A 422 -5.05 -12.83 9.35
C ALA A 422 -4.15 -11.63 9.69
N ALA A 423 -4.71 -10.44 9.49
CA ALA A 423 -4.17 -9.19 10.04
C ALA A 423 -5.31 -8.36 10.64
N ALA A 424 -5.03 -7.65 11.73
CA ALA A 424 -6.03 -6.83 12.40
C ALA A 424 -5.52 -5.42 12.68
N PHE A 425 -6.47 -4.46 12.74
CA PHE A 425 -6.17 -3.05 12.84
C PHE A 425 -7.17 -2.32 13.75
N VAL A 426 -6.70 -1.23 14.37
CA VAL A 426 -7.54 -0.25 15.04
C VAL A 426 -7.41 1.08 14.32
N ASN A 427 -8.52 1.58 13.79
CA ASN A 427 -8.61 2.88 13.12
C ASN A 427 -8.57 4.04 14.12
N ARG A 428 -8.35 5.25 13.61
CA ARG A 428 -8.35 6.48 14.40
C ARG A 428 -9.72 6.80 15.03
N ASP A 429 -10.80 6.36 14.37
CA ASP A 429 -12.19 6.49 14.84
C ASP A 429 -12.60 5.43 15.87
N GLY A 430 -11.66 4.58 16.32
CA GLY A 430 -11.89 3.48 17.23
C GLY A 430 -12.48 2.24 16.58
N SER A 431 -12.89 2.28 15.32
CA SER A 431 -13.34 1.08 14.62
C SER A 431 -12.18 0.09 14.44
N ARG A 432 -12.50 -1.19 14.46
CA ARG A 432 -11.56 -2.28 14.34
C ARG A 432 -11.81 -3.02 13.05
N VAL A 433 -10.75 -3.54 12.45
CA VAL A 433 -10.80 -4.27 11.17
C VAL A 433 -10.00 -5.56 11.34
N ALA A 434 -10.55 -6.69 10.85
CA ALA A 434 -9.80 -7.92 10.64
C ALA A 434 -9.95 -8.34 9.19
N ILE A 435 -8.82 -8.66 8.55
CA ILE A 435 -8.75 -9.20 7.19
C ILE A 435 -8.30 -10.65 7.32
N LEU A 436 -9.03 -11.56 6.68
CA LEU A 436 -8.85 -13.00 6.78
C LEU A 436 -8.80 -13.59 5.38
N HIS A 437 -7.88 -14.52 5.16
CA HIS A 437 -7.89 -15.41 4.01
C HIS A 437 -7.80 -16.86 4.46
N ARG A 438 -8.55 -17.76 3.81
CA ARG A 438 -8.48 -19.20 4.08
C ARG A 438 -7.75 -19.94 2.96
N ASN A 439 -6.62 -20.54 3.30
CA ASN A 439 -5.81 -21.37 2.41
C ASN A 439 -6.24 -22.84 2.42
N SER A 440 -6.69 -23.35 3.57
CA SER A 440 -7.07 -24.74 3.76
C SER A 440 -8.00 -24.91 4.96
N GLY A 441 -8.45 -26.14 5.23
CA GLY A 441 -9.36 -26.46 6.33
C GLY A 441 -10.83 -26.34 5.96
N GLU A 442 -11.71 -26.66 6.90
CA GLU A 442 -13.17 -26.70 6.73
C GLU A 442 -13.87 -26.01 7.91
N GLY A 443 -15.14 -25.67 7.73
CA GLY A 443 -15.97 -25.06 8.76
C GLY A 443 -15.84 -23.55 8.90
N PRO A 444 -16.55 -22.91 9.83
CA PRO A 444 -16.51 -21.48 10.05
C PRO A 444 -15.25 -21.06 10.81
N VAL A 445 -14.81 -19.83 10.59
CA VAL A 445 -13.73 -19.17 11.36
C VAL A 445 -14.35 -18.31 12.45
N THR A 446 -13.85 -18.41 13.67
CA THR A 446 -14.23 -17.49 14.76
C THR A 446 -13.21 -16.39 14.94
N VAL A 447 -13.62 -15.14 14.85
CA VAL A 447 -12.79 -13.99 15.23
C VAL A 447 -13.13 -13.62 16.66
N ALA A 448 -12.18 -13.79 17.58
CA ALA A 448 -12.32 -13.47 18.99
C ALA A 448 -11.57 -12.17 19.33
N ILE A 449 -12.28 -11.20 19.88
CA ILE A 449 -11.72 -9.92 20.26
C ILE A 449 -12.52 -9.29 21.39
N ASP A 450 -11.84 -8.79 22.41
CA ASP A 450 -12.42 -8.02 23.53
C ASP A 450 -13.67 -8.69 24.15
N GLY A 451 -13.59 -10.02 24.34
CA GLY A 451 -14.69 -10.82 24.88
C GLY A 451 -15.83 -11.10 23.91
N SER A 452 -15.82 -10.51 22.73
CA SER A 452 -16.78 -10.77 21.65
C SER A 452 -16.26 -11.84 20.69
N ARG A 453 -17.18 -12.59 20.07
CA ARG A 453 -16.88 -13.62 19.07
C ARG A 453 -17.76 -13.43 17.85
N TYR A 454 -17.16 -13.54 16.68
CA TYR A 454 -17.84 -13.39 15.39
C TYR A 454 -17.57 -14.63 14.55
N VAL A 455 -18.64 -15.30 14.13
CA VAL A 455 -18.54 -16.48 13.26
C VAL A 455 -18.56 -16.05 11.81
N VAL A 456 -17.53 -16.43 11.08
CA VAL A 456 -17.28 -16.06 9.69
C VAL A 456 -17.37 -17.31 8.82
N PRO A 457 -18.37 -17.42 7.93
CA PRO A 457 -18.42 -18.49 6.94
C PRO A 457 -17.39 -18.20 5.84
N LEU A 458 -16.20 -18.75 5.98
CA LEU A 458 -15.06 -18.50 5.10
C LEU A 458 -14.65 -19.80 4.39
N ALA A 459 -15.00 -19.95 3.12
CA ALA A 459 -14.58 -21.07 2.29
C ALA A 459 -13.11 -20.94 1.88
N VAL A 460 -12.46 -22.04 1.51
CA VAL A 460 -11.09 -22.05 0.97
C VAL A 460 -11.01 -21.16 -0.26
N GLY A 461 -9.91 -20.41 -0.40
CA GLY A 461 -9.67 -19.43 -1.48
C GLY A 461 -10.48 -18.14 -1.34
N SER A 462 -11.18 -17.93 -0.20
CA SER A 462 -12.00 -16.73 0.02
C SER A 462 -11.32 -15.75 0.97
N VAL A 463 -11.59 -14.46 0.76
CA VAL A 463 -11.12 -13.35 1.61
C VAL A 463 -12.31 -12.67 2.26
N ALA A 464 -12.24 -12.46 3.58
CA ALA A 464 -13.22 -11.71 4.35
C ALA A 464 -12.59 -10.52 5.06
N THR A 465 -13.31 -9.40 5.09
CA THR A 465 -12.98 -8.27 5.96
C THR A 465 -14.13 -8.02 6.92
N LEU A 466 -13.83 -8.04 8.21
CA LEU A 466 -14.76 -7.66 9.27
C LEU A 466 -14.44 -6.26 9.75
N ARG A 467 -15.48 -5.46 9.99
CA ARG A 467 -15.38 -4.17 10.66
C ARG A 467 -16.37 -4.10 11.81
N TRP A 468 -15.92 -3.67 12.99
CA TRP A 468 -16.76 -3.47 14.16
C TRP A 468 -16.23 -2.37 15.06
N GLY A 469 -17.02 -1.94 16.07
CA GLY A 469 -16.67 -0.90 17.04
C GLY A 469 -17.45 0.40 16.81
N ASP A 470 -17.23 1.37 17.67
CA ASP A 470 -18.11 2.50 17.84
C ASP A 470 -18.44 3.23 16.55
N LYS A 471 -19.76 3.35 16.32
CA LYS A 471 -20.29 4.45 15.54
C LYS A 471 -20.19 5.73 16.39
N GLY A 472 -18.98 6.21 16.60
CA GLY A 472 -18.76 7.54 17.05
C GLY A 472 -19.05 8.49 15.89
N GLY A 473 -20.16 9.18 15.96
CA GLY A 473 -20.48 10.32 15.13
C GLY A 473 -21.27 10.02 13.86
N ARG A 474 -22.46 10.45 13.86
CA ARG A 474 -23.33 10.74 12.71
C ARG A 474 -22.69 11.79 11.80
#